data_1478c9e694127ccc6357be1e48a43294
#
_entry.id   1478c9e694127ccc6357be1e48a43294
#
_cell.length_a   1.000
_cell.length_b   1.000
_cell.length_c   1.000
_cell.angle_alpha   90.00
_cell.angle_beta   90.00
_cell.angle_gamma   90.00
#
_symmetry.space_group_name_H-M   'P 1'
#
loop_
_entity.id
_entity.type
_entity.pdbx_description
1 polymer ?
#
loop_
_entity_poly.entity_id
_entity_poly.type
_entity_poly.pdbx_seq_one_letter_code
_entity_poly.pdbx_strand_id
1 'polypeptide(L)'
;FWENLGLKNQQLQEAKYIFTKPKGSGWKSFITFIYENVENIGLAKIDLLLPILQDWNSKFQEGSSTRNASLTALKYYELINQNEYKYSHKESIKTICKVIANGSSQIKDELSTIFDEIVEQKFKNHSDNYYELSKMVLTSWDGLLISKNLPKQVLKLADLFWTKTPKKVKNDGIFHHYEREEVEDAFNLSSKYENKYFPASALQTPIYFLLKNHFSLTLDFILGLINKSVEYYAKSGWKYKEEIQMVDVFIDENTTIQQYHSKSLWNIYRGNSSPVMPNLIQSIHMALEKYLLEIGKVLKTEDLEFWLLYLLQKSKSSSISAVVTSIVLANSDKAFNIARILFKTKKFIQADFHRHIQEQSLKSLYGMGYGLNWQTKIFQDERLKTCEDKHRQLHLENLFLHYQMFKTSEVSEEEIKNIQNILWGILDNYYKQLPDEESQSEEDRIWRMALARIDKRKMDIKTEKVDGGVQITFNPKLSPELKKYSQEAQENSHNAIKYTSLYLWTINKIENNQDCKKYTSYEENPLLALEQIKEVIAIPHEERNFIFQDEIFPNTSIILLRDYAEMLSSEDKELCRDIILEFARLPLAENYHYQVSDGVDKAIKYLPIFLIYFPELKND
;
A
#
# COMPACT_ATOMS: atom_id res chain seq x y z
N PHE A 1 37.35 0.13 -13.33
CA PHE A 1 38.52 0.38 -12.48
C PHE A 1 39.70 -0.53 -12.89
N TRP A 2 39.51 -1.85 -12.85
CA TRP A 2 40.53 -2.83 -13.18
C TRP A 2 41.05 -2.72 -14.62
N GLU A 3 40.18 -2.35 -15.57
CA GLU A 3 40.53 -2.11 -16.98
C GLU A 3 41.44 -0.88 -17.13
N ASN A 4 41.28 0.12 -16.28
CA ASN A 4 42.11 1.32 -16.28
C ASN A 4 43.53 1.10 -15.73
N LEU A 5 43.81 -0.06 -15.12
CA LEU A 5 45.16 -0.43 -14.66
C LEU A 5 46.06 -0.94 -15.79
N GLY A 6 45.54 -1.08 -17.02
CA GLY A 6 46.32 -1.57 -18.17
C GLY A 6 46.77 -3.02 -18.05
N LEU A 7 46.14 -3.80 -17.16
CA LEU A 7 46.49 -5.22 -16.93
C LEU A 7 45.90 -6.10 -18.05
N LYS A 8 46.67 -7.10 -18.50
CA LYS A 8 46.14 -8.11 -19.40
C LYS A 8 45.09 -8.96 -18.67
N ASN A 9 44.14 -9.56 -19.41
CA ASN A 9 43.00 -10.30 -18.84
C ASN A 9 43.37 -11.32 -17.74
N GLN A 10 44.46 -12.02 -17.87
CA GLN A 10 44.92 -12.97 -16.86
C GLN A 10 45.39 -12.28 -15.59
N GLN A 11 46.18 -11.20 -15.72
CA GLN A 11 46.64 -10.40 -14.58
C GLN A 11 45.50 -9.69 -13.88
N LEU A 12 44.46 -9.30 -14.63
CA LEU A 12 43.24 -8.74 -14.11
C LEU A 12 42.44 -9.75 -13.26
N GLN A 13 42.38 -11.01 -13.70
CA GLN A 13 41.73 -12.09 -12.97
C GLN A 13 42.49 -12.40 -11.67
N GLU A 14 43.79 -12.48 -11.72
CA GLU A 14 44.67 -12.71 -10.56
C GLU A 14 44.60 -11.55 -9.56
N ALA A 15 44.62 -10.31 -10.02
CA ALA A 15 44.47 -9.11 -9.17
C ALA A 15 43.11 -9.10 -8.49
N LYS A 16 42.02 -9.35 -9.21
CA LYS A 16 40.66 -9.47 -8.63
C LYS A 16 40.58 -10.56 -7.57
N TYR A 17 41.24 -11.69 -7.82
CA TYR A 17 41.27 -12.82 -6.87
C TYR A 17 42.00 -12.47 -5.58
N ILE A 18 43.18 -11.83 -5.68
CA ILE A 18 43.98 -11.41 -4.54
C ILE A 18 43.24 -10.38 -3.68
N PHE A 19 42.64 -9.34 -4.30
CA PHE A 19 42.06 -8.21 -3.57
C PHE A 19 40.58 -8.38 -3.17
N THR A 20 39.84 -9.27 -3.81
CA THR A 20 38.38 -9.41 -3.53
C THR A 20 38.04 -10.68 -2.74
N LYS A 21 38.98 -11.57 -2.50
CA LYS A 21 38.75 -12.83 -1.78
C LYS A 21 39.81 -13.05 -0.68
N PRO A 22 39.66 -12.33 0.46
CA PRO A 22 40.60 -12.53 1.58
C PRO A 22 40.58 -13.99 2.04
N LYS A 23 41.76 -14.59 2.18
CA LYS A 23 41.96 -15.96 2.61
C LYS A 23 43.03 -16.04 3.71
N GLY A 24 42.76 -16.91 4.69
CA GLY A 24 43.73 -17.21 5.75
C GLY A 24 43.92 -16.09 6.79
N SER A 25 44.77 -16.33 7.77
CA SER A 25 45.02 -15.44 8.91
C SER A 25 45.77 -14.15 8.53
N GLY A 26 46.52 -14.17 7.44
CA GLY A 26 47.27 -12.99 6.95
C GLY A 26 46.40 -11.78 6.63
N TRP A 27 45.15 -11.99 6.25
CA TRP A 27 44.22 -10.90 6.02
C TRP A 27 43.88 -10.11 7.29
N LYS A 28 43.89 -10.74 8.46
CA LYS A 28 43.69 -10.07 9.75
C LYS A 28 44.78 -9.02 10.00
N SER A 29 46.05 -9.45 9.80
CA SER A 29 47.21 -8.56 9.94
C SER A 29 47.16 -7.42 8.91
N PHE A 30 46.73 -7.70 7.68
CA PHE A 30 46.62 -6.72 6.63
C PHE A 30 45.51 -5.66 6.95
N ILE A 31 44.36 -6.10 7.43
CA ILE A 31 43.29 -5.18 7.86
C ILE A 31 43.75 -4.31 9.04
N THR A 32 44.50 -4.89 9.98
CA THR A 32 45.06 -4.10 11.09
C THR A 32 46.09 -3.08 10.59
N PHE A 33 46.94 -3.47 9.66
CA PHE A 33 47.89 -2.54 9.03
C PHE A 33 47.18 -1.39 8.30
N ILE A 34 46.12 -1.66 7.53
CA ILE A 34 45.34 -0.61 6.88
C ILE A 34 44.76 0.34 7.92
N TYR A 35 44.17 -0.17 9.00
CA TYR A 35 43.60 0.64 10.07
C TYR A 35 44.63 1.57 10.72
N GLU A 36 45.81 1.05 11.04
CA GLU A 36 46.89 1.81 11.67
C GLU A 36 47.51 2.88 10.74
N ASN A 37 47.39 2.69 9.42
CA ASN A 37 48.03 3.55 8.43
C ASN A 37 47.02 4.31 7.53
N VAL A 38 45.73 4.33 7.84
CA VAL A 38 44.68 4.87 6.98
C VAL A 38 44.95 6.34 6.59
N GLU A 39 45.45 7.16 7.49
CA GLU A 39 45.77 8.57 7.23
C GLU A 39 46.96 8.72 6.28
N ASN A 40 47.98 7.91 6.42
CA ASN A 40 49.17 7.90 5.53
C ASN A 40 48.83 7.36 4.13
N ILE A 41 47.91 6.39 4.04
CA ILE A 41 47.45 5.83 2.76
C ILE A 41 46.55 6.85 2.02
N GLY A 42 45.72 7.57 2.77
CA GLY A 42 44.80 8.57 2.24
C GLY A 42 43.80 8.00 1.23
N LEU A 43 43.17 8.88 0.45
CA LEU A 43 42.12 8.51 -0.51
C LEU A 43 42.66 7.89 -1.81
N ALA A 44 43.97 8.01 -2.10
CA ALA A 44 44.55 7.57 -3.38
C ALA A 44 44.42 6.07 -3.65
N LYS A 45 44.26 5.24 -2.61
CA LYS A 45 44.15 3.78 -2.72
C LYS A 45 42.80 3.24 -2.23
N ILE A 46 41.83 4.12 -1.99
CA ILE A 46 40.54 3.74 -1.40
C ILE A 46 39.81 2.66 -2.22
N ASP A 47 39.83 2.78 -3.54
CA ASP A 47 39.13 1.84 -4.45
C ASP A 47 39.75 0.43 -4.46
N LEU A 48 41.03 0.30 -4.05
CA LEU A 48 41.70 -0.99 -3.87
C LEU A 48 41.34 -1.62 -2.53
N LEU A 49 41.23 -0.82 -1.48
CA LEU A 49 41.08 -1.31 -0.10
C LEU A 49 39.66 -1.58 0.30
N LEU A 50 38.70 -0.75 -0.16
CA LEU A 50 37.28 -0.91 0.20
C LEU A 50 36.69 -2.29 -0.16
N PRO A 51 36.94 -2.87 -1.34
CA PRO A 51 36.45 -4.21 -1.67
C PRO A 51 36.93 -5.29 -0.70
N ILE A 52 38.15 -5.15 -0.16
CA ILE A 52 38.72 -6.07 0.83
C ILE A 52 37.95 -5.96 2.15
N LEU A 53 37.76 -4.72 2.65
CA LEU A 53 37.05 -4.47 3.89
C LEU A 53 35.59 -4.90 3.78
N GLN A 54 34.97 -4.68 2.63
CA GLN A 54 33.59 -5.08 2.37
C GLN A 54 33.45 -6.61 2.34
N ASP A 55 34.32 -7.31 1.61
CA ASP A 55 34.29 -8.78 1.54
C ASP A 55 34.55 -9.40 2.93
N TRP A 56 35.44 -8.81 3.72
CA TRP A 56 35.67 -9.25 5.09
C TRP A 56 34.43 -9.09 5.96
N ASN A 57 33.89 -7.89 6.08
CA ASN A 57 32.75 -7.59 6.94
C ASN A 57 31.43 -8.27 6.47
N SER A 58 31.33 -8.63 5.18
CA SER A 58 30.19 -9.41 4.68
C SER A 58 30.20 -10.86 5.20
N LYS A 59 31.37 -11.40 5.52
CA LYS A 59 31.55 -12.78 6.00
C LYS A 59 31.72 -12.86 7.51
N PHE A 60 32.38 -11.88 8.10
CA PHE A 60 32.72 -11.83 9.52
C PHE A 60 32.16 -10.57 10.14
N GLN A 61 31.12 -10.71 10.93
CA GLN A 61 30.43 -9.59 11.57
C GLN A 61 30.96 -9.29 12.98
N GLU A 62 31.89 -10.11 13.49
CA GLU A 62 32.45 -10.01 14.84
C GLU A 62 33.98 -10.14 14.85
N GLY A 63 34.59 -9.57 15.88
CA GLY A 63 36.03 -9.67 16.15
C GLY A 63 36.80 -8.38 15.82
N SER A 64 38.08 -8.35 16.30
CA SER A 64 38.94 -7.17 16.20
C SER A 64 39.19 -6.70 14.77
N SER A 65 39.37 -7.65 13.83
CA SER A 65 39.58 -7.30 12.42
C SER A 65 38.34 -6.67 11.79
N THR A 66 37.13 -7.11 12.16
CA THR A 66 35.85 -6.49 11.73
C THR A 66 35.71 -5.09 12.32
N ARG A 67 36.07 -4.91 13.59
CA ARG A 67 36.14 -3.58 14.21
C ARG A 67 37.11 -2.67 13.45
N ASN A 68 38.36 -3.12 13.22
CA ASN A 68 39.36 -2.35 12.49
C ASN A 68 38.90 -1.97 11.08
N ALA A 69 38.29 -2.91 10.34
CA ALA A 69 37.72 -2.66 9.02
C ALA A 69 36.63 -1.57 9.07
N SER A 70 35.75 -1.65 10.07
CA SER A 70 34.66 -0.68 10.24
C SER A 70 35.15 0.71 10.64
N LEU A 71 36.13 0.79 11.54
CA LEU A 71 36.78 2.05 11.93
C LEU A 71 37.56 2.66 10.77
N THR A 72 38.24 1.85 9.95
CA THR A 72 38.87 2.30 8.71
C THR A 72 37.84 2.92 7.75
N ALA A 73 36.69 2.26 7.60
CA ALA A 73 35.61 2.78 6.77
C ALA A 73 35.06 4.12 7.29
N LEU A 74 34.89 4.28 8.60
CA LEU A 74 34.50 5.57 9.20
C LEU A 74 35.56 6.66 8.93
N LYS A 75 36.83 6.36 9.09
CA LYS A 75 37.93 7.29 8.76
C LYS A 75 37.90 7.71 7.29
N TYR A 76 37.70 6.77 6.37
CA TYR A 76 37.55 7.10 4.96
C TYR A 76 36.32 7.97 4.68
N TYR A 77 35.24 7.72 5.41
CA TYR A 77 34.04 8.57 5.30
C TYR A 77 34.35 10.03 5.68
N GLU A 78 35.05 10.22 6.81
CA GLU A 78 35.48 11.54 7.29
C GLU A 78 36.41 12.24 6.28
N LEU A 79 37.43 11.52 5.78
CA LEU A 79 38.36 12.06 4.77
C LEU A 79 37.65 12.50 3.48
N ILE A 80 36.65 11.73 3.03
CA ILE A 80 35.85 12.11 1.85
C ILE A 80 35.00 13.35 2.14
N ASN A 81 34.38 13.43 3.32
CA ASN A 81 33.58 14.59 3.69
C ASN A 81 34.37 15.90 3.75
N GLN A 82 35.66 15.84 4.08
CA GLN A 82 36.58 16.97 4.12
C GLN A 82 37.14 17.35 2.71
N ASN A 83 36.92 16.47 1.72
CA ASN A 83 37.45 16.69 0.37
C ASN A 83 36.51 17.60 -0.45
N GLU A 84 37.08 18.57 -1.15
CA GLU A 84 36.33 19.46 -2.06
C GLU A 84 35.60 18.70 -3.18
N TYR A 85 36.14 17.55 -3.61
CA TYR A 85 35.60 16.69 -4.67
C TYR A 85 34.78 15.50 -4.14
N LYS A 86 34.11 15.64 -3.00
CA LYS A 86 33.36 14.52 -2.35
C LYS A 86 32.37 13.81 -3.28
N TYR A 87 31.82 14.48 -4.26
CA TYR A 87 30.87 13.88 -5.22
C TYR A 87 31.51 12.86 -6.17
N SER A 88 32.82 12.93 -6.42
CA SER A 88 33.55 11.92 -7.22
C SER A 88 33.64 10.55 -6.53
N HIS A 89 33.46 10.50 -5.20
CA HIS A 89 33.56 9.31 -4.37
C HIS A 89 32.18 8.65 -4.04
N LYS A 90 31.14 8.92 -4.83
CA LYS A 90 29.78 8.45 -4.54
C LYS A 90 29.67 6.92 -4.38
N GLU A 91 30.35 6.16 -5.24
CA GLU A 91 30.34 4.68 -5.15
C GLU A 91 31.19 4.19 -3.97
N SER A 92 32.33 4.85 -3.69
CA SER A 92 33.13 4.55 -2.52
C SER A 92 32.35 4.78 -1.22
N ILE A 93 31.57 5.87 -1.12
CA ILE A 93 30.69 6.16 0.04
C ILE A 93 29.67 5.04 0.24
N LYS A 94 29.03 4.54 -0.81
CA LYS A 94 28.09 3.41 -0.69
C LYS A 94 28.76 2.16 -0.14
N THR A 95 29.97 1.87 -0.61
CA THR A 95 30.75 0.71 -0.14
C THR A 95 31.17 0.91 1.32
N ILE A 96 31.62 2.10 1.69
CA ILE A 96 31.92 2.48 3.08
C ILE A 96 30.70 2.23 3.98
N CYS A 97 29.53 2.72 3.60
CA CYS A 97 28.32 2.53 4.38
C CYS A 97 27.99 1.03 4.60
N LYS A 98 28.21 0.18 3.60
CA LYS A 98 28.03 -1.27 3.73
C LYS A 98 29.05 -1.91 4.68
N VAL A 99 30.31 -1.50 4.63
CA VAL A 99 31.35 -1.98 5.57
C VAL A 99 30.97 -1.62 7.00
N ILE A 100 30.56 -0.37 7.23
CA ILE A 100 30.09 0.14 8.53
C ILE A 100 28.88 -0.66 9.02
N ALA A 101 27.88 -0.85 8.16
CA ALA A 101 26.66 -1.55 8.53
C ALA A 101 26.92 -2.99 8.93
N ASN A 102 27.72 -3.73 8.14
CA ASN A 102 28.04 -5.12 8.41
C ASN A 102 28.86 -5.31 9.71
N GLY A 103 29.69 -4.35 10.08
CA GLY A 103 30.46 -4.39 11.31
C GLY A 103 29.87 -3.56 12.47
N SER A 104 28.63 -3.11 12.36
CA SER A 104 27.97 -2.22 13.33
C SER A 104 27.92 -2.76 14.76
N SER A 105 27.93 -4.09 14.95
CA SER A 105 28.00 -4.72 16.28
C SER A 105 29.30 -4.40 17.03
N GLN A 106 30.39 -4.12 16.31
CA GLN A 106 31.73 -3.92 16.85
C GLN A 106 32.08 -2.44 17.09
N ILE A 107 31.28 -1.53 16.54
CA ILE A 107 31.49 -0.07 16.62
C ILE A 107 30.22 0.65 17.08
N LYS A 108 29.49 0.06 18.05
CA LYS A 108 28.19 0.62 18.51
C LYS A 108 28.35 2.00 19.13
N ASP A 109 29.40 2.21 19.92
CA ASP A 109 29.60 3.47 20.63
C ASP A 109 29.94 4.60 19.66
N GLU A 110 30.82 4.34 18.69
CA GLU A 110 31.17 5.29 17.64
C GLU A 110 29.96 5.65 16.77
N LEU A 111 29.17 4.65 16.35
CA LEU A 111 27.96 4.88 15.56
C LEU A 111 26.89 5.61 16.37
N SER A 112 26.75 5.29 17.66
CA SER A 112 25.81 6.00 18.53
C SER A 112 26.14 7.49 18.60
N THR A 113 27.42 7.82 18.77
CA THR A 113 27.91 9.21 18.79
C THR A 113 27.62 9.93 17.48
N ILE A 114 27.91 9.29 16.34
CA ILE A 114 27.63 9.83 15.01
C ILE A 114 26.12 10.08 14.81
N PHE A 115 25.28 9.13 15.19
CA PHE A 115 23.82 9.29 15.03
C PHE A 115 23.24 10.33 15.97
N ASP A 116 23.73 10.44 17.20
CA ASP A 116 23.33 11.49 18.11
C ASP A 116 23.78 12.88 17.58
N GLU A 117 24.98 13.01 17.02
CA GLU A 117 25.43 14.23 16.33
C GLU A 117 24.51 14.61 15.15
N ILE A 118 24.16 13.64 14.27
CA ILE A 118 23.25 13.87 13.16
C ILE A 118 21.90 14.44 13.66
N VAL A 119 21.39 13.90 14.76
CA VAL A 119 20.11 14.32 15.33
C VAL A 119 20.22 15.73 15.95
N GLU A 120 21.29 16.01 16.70
CA GLU A 120 21.52 17.30 17.35
C GLU A 120 21.75 18.42 16.33
N GLN A 121 22.58 18.18 15.33
CA GLN A 121 22.90 19.14 14.25
C GLN A 121 21.81 19.21 13.18
N LYS A 122 20.81 18.30 13.23
CA LYS A 122 19.73 18.17 12.21
C LYS A 122 20.27 17.98 10.79
N PHE A 123 21.30 17.15 10.63
CA PHE A 123 21.88 16.81 9.34
C PHE A 123 20.92 15.95 8.51
N LYS A 124 20.24 16.56 7.56
CA LYS A 124 19.27 15.87 6.69
C LYS A 124 19.28 16.32 5.23
N ASN A 125 20.27 17.09 4.83
CA ASN A 125 20.48 17.52 3.45
C ASN A 125 21.57 16.69 2.78
N HIS A 126 21.54 16.60 1.46
CA HIS A 126 22.55 15.86 0.69
C HIS A 126 24.00 16.32 0.91
N SER A 127 24.19 17.57 1.31
CA SER A 127 25.49 18.15 1.63
C SER A 127 25.98 17.85 3.03
N ASP A 128 25.10 17.39 3.92
CA ASP A 128 25.41 17.18 5.33
C ASP A 128 26.27 15.91 5.52
N ASN A 129 27.05 15.91 6.60
CA ASN A 129 27.85 14.75 6.97
C ASN A 129 26.97 13.55 7.26
N TYR A 130 27.44 12.36 6.84
CA TYR A 130 26.76 11.08 7.07
C TYR A 130 25.36 10.94 6.44
N TYR A 131 24.98 11.83 5.51
CA TYR A 131 23.67 11.76 4.85
C TYR A 131 23.43 10.41 4.17
N GLU A 132 24.40 9.88 3.39
CA GLU A 132 24.24 8.60 2.69
C GLU A 132 24.16 7.41 3.65
N LEU A 133 24.82 7.48 4.82
CA LEU A 133 24.70 6.47 5.88
C LEU A 133 23.28 6.48 6.47
N SER A 134 22.78 7.66 6.85
CA SER A 134 21.41 7.82 7.38
C SER A 134 20.35 7.34 6.39
N LYS A 135 20.52 7.70 5.11
CA LYS A 135 19.65 7.28 4.03
C LYS A 135 19.66 5.76 3.85
N MET A 136 20.83 5.13 3.86
CA MET A 136 20.95 3.68 3.76
C MET A 136 20.21 2.98 4.91
N VAL A 137 20.37 3.46 6.14
CA VAL A 137 19.71 2.90 7.33
C VAL A 137 18.18 2.96 7.22
N LEU A 138 17.64 4.04 6.64
CA LEU A 138 16.20 4.26 6.57
C LEU A 138 15.53 3.70 5.30
N THR A 139 16.30 3.39 4.24
CA THR A 139 15.73 3.05 2.93
C THR A 139 16.32 1.79 2.29
N SER A 140 17.30 1.14 2.89
CA SER A 140 17.99 0.01 2.29
C SER A 140 18.14 -1.17 3.25
N TRP A 141 18.10 -2.37 2.70
CA TRP A 141 18.36 -3.59 3.45
C TRP A 141 19.78 -3.68 4.01
N ASP A 142 20.71 -2.98 3.38
CA ASP A 142 22.11 -2.91 3.86
C ASP A 142 22.20 -2.26 5.27
N GLY A 143 21.21 -1.48 5.69
CA GLY A 143 21.12 -0.84 7.02
C GLY A 143 20.53 -1.71 8.14
N LEU A 144 20.04 -2.94 7.86
CA LEU A 144 19.28 -3.73 8.83
C LEU A 144 20.09 -4.14 10.07
N LEU A 145 21.39 -4.42 9.92
CA LEU A 145 22.24 -4.76 11.05
C LEU A 145 22.43 -3.57 12.00
N ILE A 146 22.46 -2.34 11.49
CA ILE A 146 22.47 -1.13 12.30
C ILE A 146 21.15 -1.02 13.07
N SER A 147 20.01 -1.27 12.42
CA SER A 147 18.69 -1.27 13.06
C SER A 147 18.61 -2.31 14.20
N LYS A 148 19.21 -3.47 14.03
CA LYS A 148 19.30 -4.49 15.09
C LYS A 148 20.16 -4.03 16.26
N ASN A 149 21.30 -3.39 16.00
CA ASN A 149 22.31 -3.08 17.02
C ASN A 149 22.07 -1.74 17.74
N LEU A 150 21.45 -0.76 17.05
CA LEU A 150 21.25 0.63 17.50
C LEU A 150 19.80 1.11 17.30
N PRO A 151 18.78 0.38 17.82
CA PRO A 151 17.38 0.67 17.53
C PRO A 151 16.94 2.07 17.97
N LYS A 152 17.41 2.56 19.12
CA LYS A 152 17.05 3.89 19.63
C LYS A 152 17.54 4.99 18.69
N GLN A 153 18.78 4.89 18.22
CA GLN A 153 19.39 5.84 17.30
C GLN A 153 18.69 5.82 15.94
N VAL A 154 18.38 4.63 15.41
CA VAL A 154 17.65 4.49 14.15
C VAL A 154 16.25 5.12 14.24
N LEU A 155 15.54 4.95 15.35
CA LEU A 155 14.24 5.59 15.55
C LEU A 155 14.34 7.12 15.70
N LYS A 156 15.40 7.65 16.36
CA LYS A 156 15.68 9.10 16.37
C LYS A 156 15.96 9.65 14.97
N LEU A 157 16.76 8.91 14.16
CA LEU A 157 16.99 9.25 12.77
C LEU A 157 15.68 9.24 11.96
N ALA A 158 14.85 8.21 12.14
CA ALA A 158 13.56 8.11 11.50
C ALA A 158 12.67 9.32 11.83
N ASP A 159 12.57 9.70 13.10
CA ASP A 159 11.82 10.90 13.51
C ASP A 159 12.37 12.17 12.82
N LEU A 160 13.69 12.36 12.82
CA LEU A 160 14.33 13.51 12.17
C LEU A 160 14.05 13.58 10.66
N PHE A 161 14.21 12.45 9.95
CA PHE A 161 14.15 12.42 8.50
C PHE A 161 12.72 12.32 7.95
N TRP A 162 11.82 11.67 8.67
CA TRP A 162 10.44 11.45 8.23
C TRP A 162 9.50 12.60 8.56
N THR A 163 9.85 13.42 9.59
CA THR A 163 9.01 14.55 9.96
C THR A 163 9.47 15.85 9.28
N LYS A 164 8.50 16.69 8.95
CA LYS A 164 8.76 18.02 8.38
C LYS A 164 9.30 18.92 9.47
N THR A 165 10.43 19.60 9.19
CA THR A 165 10.90 20.69 10.05
C THR A 165 10.07 21.94 9.72
N PRO A 166 9.45 22.61 10.69
CA PRO A 166 8.74 23.86 10.43
C PRO A 166 9.68 24.86 9.73
N LYS A 167 9.32 25.28 8.51
CA LYS A 167 10.03 26.37 7.84
C LYS A 167 9.75 27.63 8.66
N LYS A 168 10.78 28.35 9.12
CA LYS A 168 10.62 29.74 9.55
C LYS A 168 10.09 30.49 8.32
N VAL A 169 8.89 31.06 8.42
CA VAL A 169 8.34 31.92 7.37
C VAL A 169 9.29 33.09 7.22
N LYS A 170 10.16 33.05 6.23
CA LYS A 170 10.84 34.23 5.75
C LYS A 170 9.83 34.98 4.89
N ASN A 171 9.40 36.11 5.36
CA ASN A 171 8.70 37.14 4.57
C ASN A 171 9.64 37.74 3.55
N ASP A 172 10.04 37.00 2.54
CA ASP A 172 10.87 37.50 1.45
C ASP A 172 10.16 37.33 0.11
N GLY A 173 9.54 38.44 -0.36
CA GLY A 173 9.48 38.89 -1.75
C GLY A 173 8.76 38.02 -2.78
N ILE A 174 7.71 38.56 -3.34
CA ILE A 174 7.16 38.60 -4.73
C ILE A 174 7.24 37.34 -5.63
N PHE A 175 8.04 36.35 -5.38
CA PHE A 175 8.02 35.07 -6.09
C PHE A 175 7.34 34.00 -5.20
N HIS A 176 6.01 33.97 -5.21
CA HIS A 176 5.29 32.78 -4.79
C HIS A 176 5.59 31.66 -5.80
N HIS A 177 6.63 30.87 -5.54
CA HIS A 177 6.63 29.52 -6.05
C HIS A 177 5.37 28.86 -5.43
N TYR A 178 4.40 28.53 -6.26
CA TYR A 178 3.34 27.58 -5.91
C TYR A 178 4.03 26.25 -5.59
N GLU A 179 4.54 26.09 -4.35
CA GLU A 179 4.91 24.78 -3.86
C GLU A 179 3.62 23.96 -3.92
N ARG A 180 3.56 22.97 -4.79
CA ARG A 180 2.47 21.99 -4.78
C ARG A 180 2.42 21.44 -3.36
N GLU A 181 1.30 21.62 -2.67
CA GLU A 181 1.07 20.96 -1.40
C GLU A 181 0.98 19.45 -1.68
N GLU A 182 2.01 18.74 -1.29
CA GLU A 182 2.07 17.29 -1.37
C GLU A 182 1.27 16.68 -0.21
N VAL A 183 0.81 15.44 -0.38
CA VAL A 183 0.04 14.74 0.67
C VAL A 183 0.89 14.55 1.95
N GLU A 184 2.19 14.40 1.81
CA GLU A 184 3.15 14.32 2.92
C GLU A 184 3.07 15.56 3.80
N ASP A 185 2.95 16.75 3.21
CA ASP A 185 2.81 18.01 3.93
C ASP A 185 1.55 18.02 4.80
N ALA A 186 0.46 17.46 4.30
CA ALA A 186 -0.80 17.34 5.05
C ALA A 186 -0.68 16.44 6.28
N PHE A 187 0.28 15.52 6.31
CA PHE A 187 0.59 14.65 7.45
C PHE A 187 1.77 15.13 8.29
N ASN A 188 2.29 16.33 8.05
CA ASN A 188 3.53 16.85 8.65
C ASN A 188 4.74 15.94 8.42
N LEU A 189 4.78 15.30 7.25
CA LEU A 189 5.87 14.42 6.85
C LEU A 189 6.79 15.11 5.84
N SER A 190 8.00 14.60 5.72
CA SER A 190 8.98 15.08 4.76
C SER A 190 8.78 14.39 3.41
N SER A 191 8.63 15.16 2.34
CA SER A 191 8.54 14.68 0.96
C SER A 191 9.89 14.23 0.36
N LYS A 192 11.01 14.48 1.05
CA LYS A 192 12.37 14.19 0.53
C LYS A 192 12.60 12.74 0.11
N TYR A 193 11.84 11.78 0.66
CA TYR A 193 11.98 10.35 0.41
C TYR A 193 10.75 9.73 -0.25
N GLU A 194 9.80 10.53 -0.73
CA GLU A 194 8.54 10.06 -1.31
C GLU A 194 8.74 8.95 -2.34
N ASN A 195 9.58 9.20 -3.35
CA ASN A 195 9.84 8.23 -4.42
C ASN A 195 10.59 6.97 -3.95
N LYS A 196 11.16 6.96 -2.73
CA LYS A 196 11.92 5.83 -2.21
C LYS A 196 11.08 4.84 -1.44
N TYR A 197 9.95 5.28 -0.93
CA TYR A 197 8.99 4.41 -0.25
C TYR A 197 7.90 3.90 -1.21
N PHE A 198 8.06 4.12 -2.51
CA PHE A 198 7.20 3.60 -3.55
C PHE A 198 7.81 2.37 -4.24
N PRO A 199 7.03 1.28 -4.46
CA PRO A 199 5.68 1.05 -3.96
C PRO A 199 5.69 0.81 -2.44
N ALA A 200 4.67 1.31 -1.72
CA ALA A 200 4.58 1.05 -0.29
C ALA A 200 4.55 -0.45 -0.01
N SER A 201 5.31 -0.92 0.98
CA SER A 201 5.41 -2.33 1.36
C SER A 201 5.87 -2.47 2.80
N ALA A 202 5.52 -3.56 3.45
CA ALA A 202 5.98 -3.89 4.79
C ALA A 202 7.51 -3.92 4.93
N LEU A 203 8.23 -4.15 3.83
CA LEU A 203 9.68 -4.27 3.77
C LEU A 203 10.39 -2.97 3.35
N GLN A 204 9.65 -1.91 3.02
CA GLN A 204 10.21 -0.68 2.46
C GLN A 204 10.96 0.19 3.48
N THR A 205 10.68 0.03 4.76
CA THR A 205 11.31 0.74 5.87
C THR A 205 11.96 -0.24 6.85
N PRO A 206 12.84 0.21 7.77
CA PRO A 206 13.42 -0.67 8.78
C PRO A 206 12.39 -1.13 9.85
N ILE A 207 11.18 -0.61 9.86
CA ILE A 207 10.16 -0.83 10.90
C ILE A 207 9.85 -2.31 11.12
N TYR A 208 9.65 -3.09 10.06
CA TYR A 208 9.36 -4.52 10.19
C TYR A 208 10.49 -5.28 10.92
N PHE A 209 11.73 -4.96 10.62
CA PHE A 209 12.89 -5.59 11.25
C PHE A 209 13.12 -5.08 12.68
N LEU A 210 12.84 -3.80 12.93
CA LEU A 210 12.85 -3.24 14.28
C LEU A 210 11.77 -3.89 15.16
N LEU A 211 10.55 -4.13 14.65
CA LEU A 211 9.51 -4.88 15.36
C LEU A 211 9.97 -6.28 15.74
N LYS A 212 10.67 -6.99 14.84
CA LYS A 212 11.19 -8.34 15.12
C LYS A 212 12.23 -8.39 16.23
N ASN A 213 13.04 -7.35 16.39
CA ASN A 213 14.15 -7.35 17.33
C ASN A 213 13.88 -6.53 18.59
N HIS A 214 13.02 -5.49 18.49
CA HIS A 214 12.81 -4.48 19.54
C HIS A 214 11.34 -4.04 19.55
N PHE A 215 10.43 -4.99 19.77
CA PHE A 215 9.00 -4.83 19.58
C PHE A 215 8.39 -3.64 20.31
N SER A 216 8.46 -3.62 21.64
CA SER A 216 7.80 -2.59 22.46
C SER A 216 8.30 -1.18 22.11
N LEU A 217 9.62 -0.99 22.01
CA LEU A 217 10.23 0.29 21.65
C LEU A 217 9.75 0.80 20.27
N THR A 218 9.68 -0.12 19.31
CA THR A 218 9.26 0.22 17.94
C THR A 218 7.76 0.50 17.87
N LEU A 219 6.96 -0.23 18.65
CA LEU A 219 5.51 -0.03 18.71
C LEU A 219 5.17 1.36 19.27
N ASP A 220 5.85 1.78 20.34
CA ASP A 220 5.66 3.12 20.92
C ASP A 220 6.04 4.23 19.92
N PHE A 221 7.11 4.02 19.16
CA PHE A 221 7.50 4.95 18.11
C PHE A 221 6.44 5.05 17.01
N ILE A 222 5.94 3.89 16.52
CA ILE A 222 4.88 3.85 15.50
C ILE A 222 3.65 4.62 15.98
N LEU A 223 3.16 4.33 17.19
CA LEU A 223 2.01 5.01 17.76
C LEU A 223 2.24 6.52 17.90
N GLY A 224 3.41 6.92 18.37
CA GLY A 224 3.79 8.34 18.49
C GLY A 224 3.79 9.06 17.16
N LEU A 225 4.40 8.47 16.12
CA LEU A 225 4.46 9.05 14.78
C LEU A 225 3.06 9.12 14.14
N ILE A 226 2.31 8.02 14.14
CA ILE A 226 0.99 7.95 13.51
C ILE A 226 0.00 8.89 14.20
N ASN A 227 -0.03 8.93 15.53
CA ASN A 227 -0.93 9.82 16.26
C ASN A 227 -0.67 11.30 15.94
N LYS A 228 0.60 11.72 15.87
CA LYS A 228 0.98 13.09 15.49
C LYS A 228 0.60 13.39 14.04
N SER A 229 0.92 12.49 13.11
CA SER A 229 0.68 12.69 11.68
C SER A 229 -0.81 12.74 11.35
N VAL A 230 -1.62 11.84 11.93
CA VAL A 230 -3.06 11.82 11.70
C VAL A 230 -3.76 13.01 12.37
N GLU A 231 -3.32 13.41 13.57
CA GLU A 231 -3.85 14.62 14.21
C GLU A 231 -3.55 15.88 13.38
N TYR A 232 -2.35 15.96 12.79
CA TYR A 232 -2.00 17.05 11.90
C TYR A 232 -2.84 17.01 10.62
N TYR A 233 -2.99 15.85 9.99
CA TYR A 233 -3.83 15.65 8.81
C TYR A 233 -5.28 16.06 9.08
N ALA A 234 -5.86 15.65 10.20
CA ALA A 234 -7.23 15.99 10.56
C ALA A 234 -7.44 17.51 10.66
N LYS A 235 -6.43 18.26 11.12
CA LYS A 235 -6.44 19.72 11.26
C LYS A 235 -5.96 20.48 10.02
N SER A 236 -5.38 19.79 9.02
CA SER A 236 -4.83 20.41 7.81
C SER A 236 -5.91 21.02 6.92
N GLY A 237 -5.55 22.06 6.17
CA GLY A 237 -6.38 22.67 5.12
C GLY A 237 -6.24 22.03 3.75
N TRP A 238 -5.68 20.81 3.65
CA TRP A 238 -5.41 20.18 2.36
C TRP A 238 -6.71 19.98 1.56
N LYS A 239 -6.75 20.51 0.33
CA LYS A 239 -7.97 20.58 -0.48
C LYS A 239 -8.56 19.24 -0.89
N TYR A 240 -7.75 18.18 -0.91
CA TYR A 240 -8.18 16.82 -1.26
C TYR A 240 -8.47 15.97 -0.02
N LYS A 241 -8.45 16.57 1.17
CA LYS A 241 -8.76 15.88 2.41
C LYS A 241 -10.24 15.49 2.42
N GLU A 242 -10.51 14.22 2.69
CA GLU A 242 -11.86 13.76 2.98
C GLU A 242 -12.34 14.24 4.36
N GLU A 243 -13.63 14.12 4.62
CA GLU A 243 -14.18 14.43 5.93
C GLU A 243 -13.61 13.47 6.99
N ILE A 244 -13.02 14.05 8.03
CA ILE A 244 -12.50 13.33 9.19
C ILE A 244 -13.49 13.45 10.33
N GLN A 245 -13.95 12.30 10.81
CA GLN A 245 -14.88 12.21 11.94
C GLN A 245 -14.15 11.73 13.19
N MET A 246 -14.59 12.16 14.36
CA MET A 246 -14.19 11.55 15.63
C MET A 246 -15.16 10.40 15.93
N VAL A 247 -14.58 9.23 16.22
CA VAL A 247 -15.36 8.05 16.60
C VAL A 247 -14.98 7.59 18.00
N ASP A 248 -15.99 7.18 18.77
CA ASP A 248 -15.80 6.62 20.09
C ASP A 248 -15.51 5.12 20.00
N VAL A 249 -14.45 4.69 20.67
CA VAL A 249 -14.04 3.30 20.81
C VAL A 249 -14.23 2.88 22.26
N PHE A 250 -15.21 2.04 22.51
CA PHE A 250 -15.62 1.60 23.85
C PHE A 250 -14.74 0.43 24.33
N ILE A 251 -13.67 0.73 25.04
CA ILE A 251 -12.71 -0.28 25.53
C ILE A 251 -13.36 -1.18 26.58
N ASP A 252 -13.97 -0.55 27.59
CA ASP A 252 -14.75 -1.21 28.63
C ASP A 252 -15.94 -0.32 29.03
N GLU A 253 -16.60 -0.61 30.16
CA GLU A 253 -17.77 0.13 30.62
C GLU A 253 -17.43 1.57 31.05
N ASN A 254 -16.20 1.83 31.47
CA ASN A 254 -15.75 3.10 32.05
C ASN A 254 -14.76 3.84 31.14
N THR A 255 -14.22 3.17 30.11
CA THR A 255 -13.14 3.70 29.28
C THR A 255 -13.58 3.81 27.83
N THR A 256 -13.70 5.04 27.35
CA THR A 256 -13.95 5.35 25.94
C THR A 256 -12.80 6.19 25.41
N ILE A 257 -12.33 5.88 24.21
CA ILE A 257 -11.24 6.57 23.52
C ILE A 257 -11.77 7.15 22.24
N GLN A 258 -11.31 8.33 21.88
CA GLN A 258 -11.66 8.98 20.62
C GLN A 258 -10.57 8.78 19.59
N GLN A 259 -10.96 8.40 18.37
CA GLN A 259 -10.05 8.23 17.25
C GLN A 259 -10.53 9.03 16.04
N TYR A 260 -9.58 9.63 15.32
CA TYR A 260 -9.82 10.20 14.00
C TYR A 260 -10.12 9.08 13.01
N HIS A 261 -11.23 9.21 12.30
CA HIS A 261 -11.71 8.20 11.36
C HIS A 261 -12.06 8.78 10.01
N SER A 262 -11.70 8.07 8.95
CA SER A 262 -12.19 8.22 7.59
C SER A 262 -12.00 6.91 6.81
N LYS A 263 -12.61 6.82 5.63
CA LYS A 263 -12.43 5.65 4.75
C LYS A 263 -10.97 5.46 4.34
N SER A 264 -10.28 6.55 3.99
CA SER A 264 -8.87 6.49 3.59
C SER A 264 -7.94 6.14 4.75
N LEU A 265 -8.19 6.68 5.96
CA LEU A 265 -7.44 6.28 7.16
C LEU A 265 -7.61 4.79 7.46
N TRP A 266 -8.82 4.25 7.32
CA TRP A 266 -9.06 2.81 7.52
C TRP A 266 -8.28 1.95 6.53
N ASN A 267 -8.15 2.39 5.28
CA ASN A 267 -7.52 1.62 4.20
C ASN A 267 -6.00 1.84 4.07
N ILE A 268 -5.38 2.69 4.88
CA ILE A 268 -3.94 3.02 4.78
C ILE A 268 -3.07 1.76 4.74
N TYR A 269 -3.33 0.80 5.60
CA TYR A 269 -2.52 -0.42 5.70
C TYR A 269 -2.61 -1.32 4.45
N ARG A 270 -3.60 -1.09 3.59
CA ARG A 270 -3.74 -1.79 2.31
C ARG A 270 -3.19 -1.00 1.13
N GLY A 271 -2.87 0.28 1.32
CA GLY A 271 -2.36 1.12 0.24
C GLY A 271 -3.35 1.36 -0.89
N ASN A 272 -4.64 1.30 -0.59
CA ASN A 272 -5.73 1.57 -1.51
C ASN A 272 -6.63 2.63 -0.90
N SER A 273 -6.25 3.87 -1.07
CA SER A 273 -7.04 5.00 -0.60
C SER A 273 -7.12 6.09 -1.64
N SER A 274 -8.30 6.69 -1.75
CA SER A 274 -8.51 7.94 -2.47
C SER A 274 -9.10 8.93 -1.46
N PRO A 275 -8.45 10.05 -1.20
CA PRO A 275 -7.21 10.55 -1.82
C PRO A 275 -5.96 9.69 -1.51
N VAL A 276 -4.93 9.84 -2.34
CA VAL A 276 -3.65 9.14 -2.17
C VAL A 276 -3.06 9.48 -0.81
N MET A 277 -2.57 8.46 -0.09
CA MET A 277 -1.95 8.60 1.23
C MET A 277 -0.42 8.46 1.14
N PRO A 278 0.36 9.04 2.09
CA PRO A 278 1.82 8.94 2.06
C PRO A 278 2.32 7.49 2.05
N ASN A 279 3.20 7.15 1.11
CA ASN A 279 3.75 5.79 1.01
C ASN A 279 4.51 5.36 2.27
N LEU A 280 5.14 6.29 2.97
CA LEU A 280 5.81 6.03 4.24
C LEU A 280 4.82 5.50 5.29
N ILE A 281 3.69 6.19 5.49
CA ILE A 281 2.68 5.79 6.47
C ILE A 281 2.06 4.45 6.08
N GLN A 282 1.77 4.23 4.79
CA GLN A 282 1.30 2.93 4.29
C GLN A 282 2.30 1.83 4.64
N SER A 283 3.59 2.03 4.36
CA SER A 283 4.65 1.05 4.62
C SER A 283 4.80 0.71 6.10
N ILE A 284 4.66 1.71 6.99
CA ILE A 284 4.71 1.50 8.44
C ILE A 284 3.52 0.65 8.91
N HIS A 285 2.30 0.94 8.44
CA HIS A 285 1.12 0.15 8.78
C HIS A 285 1.21 -1.28 8.23
N MET A 286 1.68 -1.46 7.00
CA MET A 286 1.91 -2.79 6.42
C MET A 286 2.95 -3.58 7.21
N ALA A 287 4.02 -2.92 7.69
CA ALA A 287 5.04 -3.55 8.51
C ALA A 287 4.48 -4.01 9.87
N LEU A 288 3.67 -3.17 10.51
CA LEU A 288 2.99 -3.49 11.77
C LEU A 288 2.04 -4.66 11.59
N GLU A 289 1.16 -4.62 10.59
CA GLU A 289 0.22 -5.69 10.28
C GLU A 289 0.95 -7.00 10.02
N LYS A 290 1.94 -7.00 9.11
CA LYS A 290 2.72 -8.19 8.78
C LYS A 290 3.33 -8.84 10.00
N TYR A 291 3.97 -8.05 10.84
CA TYR A 291 4.59 -8.56 12.06
C TYR A 291 3.57 -9.15 13.03
N LEU A 292 2.46 -8.46 13.26
CA LEU A 292 1.40 -8.94 14.15
C LEU A 292 0.70 -10.19 13.63
N LEU A 293 0.52 -10.33 12.31
CA LEU A 293 0.02 -11.56 11.69
C LEU A 293 0.98 -12.75 11.90
N GLU A 294 2.29 -12.49 11.88
CA GLU A 294 3.29 -13.54 12.13
C GLU A 294 3.27 -13.99 13.60
N ILE A 295 3.32 -13.04 14.55
CA ILE A 295 3.36 -13.39 15.97
C ILE A 295 2.01 -13.87 16.50
N GLY A 296 0.89 -13.41 15.96
CA GLY A 296 -0.46 -13.82 16.35
C GLY A 296 -0.68 -15.33 16.20
N LYS A 297 0.01 -15.97 15.26
CA LYS A 297 -0.03 -17.44 15.08
C LYS A 297 0.57 -18.21 16.25
N VAL A 298 1.55 -17.63 16.94
CA VAL A 298 2.34 -18.31 17.99
C VAL A 298 2.05 -17.79 19.39
N LEU A 299 1.53 -16.56 19.53
CA LEU A 299 1.14 -16.00 20.81
C LEU A 299 -0.07 -16.74 21.42
N LYS A 300 -0.09 -16.82 22.75
CA LYS A 300 -1.28 -17.20 23.49
C LYS A 300 -2.35 -16.12 23.38
N THR A 301 -3.58 -16.49 23.68
CA THR A 301 -4.75 -15.58 23.64
C THR A 301 -4.52 -14.33 24.46
N GLU A 302 -4.07 -14.47 25.72
CA GLU A 302 -3.89 -13.36 26.65
C GLU A 302 -2.83 -12.36 26.17
N ASP A 303 -1.71 -12.87 25.64
CA ASP A 303 -0.62 -12.04 25.12
C ASP A 303 -1.04 -11.30 23.84
N LEU A 304 -1.75 -11.99 22.94
CA LEU A 304 -2.25 -11.37 21.72
C LEU A 304 -3.27 -10.26 22.05
N GLU A 305 -4.27 -10.57 22.88
CA GLU A 305 -5.29 -9.59 23.29
C GLU A 305 -4.68 -8.40 24.02
N PHE A 306 -3.66 -8.62 24.87
CA PHE A 306 -2.94 -7.55 25.55
C PHE A 306 -2.35 -6.54 24.55
N TRP A 307 -1.64 -7.01 23.53
CA TRP A 307 -1.01 -6.11 22.57
C TRP A 307 -2.03 -5.43 21.63
N LEU A 308 -3.09 -6.14 21.25
CA LEU A 308 -4.16 -5.54 20.44
C LEU A 308 -4.92 -4.48 21.24
N LEU A 309 -5.18 -4.74 22.51
CA LEU A 309 -5.80 -3.77 23.43
C LEU A 309 -4.89 -2.55 23.63
N TYR A 310 -3.58 -2.77 23.80
CA TYR A 310 -2.60 -1.69 23.92
C TYR A 310 -2.64 -0.76 22.71
N LEU A 311 -2.67 -1.34 21.49
CA LEU A 311 -2.80 -0.57 20.25
C LEU A 311 -4.08 0.26 20.21
N LEU A 312 -5.22 -0.32 20.54
CA LEU A 312 -6.50 0.41 20.59
C LEU A 312 -6.45 1.54 21.60
N GLN A 313 -5.96 1.29 22.81
CA GLN A 313 -5.91 2.28 23.89
C GLN A 313 -4.96 3.45 23.63
N LYS A 314 -3.87 3.23 22.91
CA LYS A 314 -2.84 4.26 22.66
C LYS A 314 -3.02 4.99 21.33
N SER A 315 -3.85 4.48 20.44
CA SER A 315 -4.05 5.08 19.12
C SER A 315 -5.12 6.18 19.14
N LYS A 316 -4.80 7.30 18.48
CA LYS A 316 -5.74 8.36 18.13
C LYS A 316 -6.30 8.19 16.68
N SER A 317 -5.97 7.10 16.01
CA SER A 317 -6.32 6.88 14.61
C SER A 317 -6.99 5.54 14.37
N SER A 318 -8.09 5.56 13.63
CA SER A 318 -8.77 4.33 13.17
C SER A 318 -7.91 3.50 12.20
N SER A 319 -6.82 4.05 11.66
CA SER A 319 -5.89 3.29 10.81
C SER A 319 -5.17 2.17 11.58
N ILE A 320 -4.88 2.40 12.87
CA ILE A 320 -4.35 1.35 13.75
C ILE A 320 -5.45 0.36 14.13
N SER A 321 -6.68 0.82 14.37
CA SER A 321 -7.82 -0.06 14.61
C SER A 321 -8.13 -0.96 13.40
N ALA A 322 -7.88 -0.49 12.18
CA ALA A 322 -7.96 -1.31 10.97
C ALA A 322 -6.89 -2.42 10.92
N VAL A 323 -5.66 -2.12 11.34
CA VAL A 323 -4.62 -3.15 11.53
C VAL A 323 -5.07 -4.16 12.58
N VAL A 324 -5.55 -3.70 13.74
CA VAL A 324 -6.09 -4.59 14.80
C VAL A 324 -7.21 -5.46 14.25
N THR A 325 -8.12 -4.90 13.46
CA THR A 325 -9.20 -5.66 12.80
C THR A 325 -8.66 -6.76 11.91
N SER A 326 -7.64 -6.49 11.09
CA SER A 326 -6.98 -7.51 10.25
C SER A 326 -6.44 -8.68 11.08
N ILE A 327 -5.80 -8.38 12.24
CA ILE A 327 -5.26 -9.41 13.13
C ILE A 327 -6.38 -10.22 13.79
N VAL A 328 -7.46 -9.57 14.21
CA VAL A 328 -8.65 -10.21 14.79
C VAL A 328 -9.30 -11.16 13.79
N LEU A 329 -9.46 -10.74 12.53
CA LEU A 329 -10.00 -11.59 11.46
C LEU A 329 -9.11 -12.82 11.18
N ALA A 330 -7.79 -12.65 11.29
CA ALA A 330 -6.84 -13.75 11.10
C ALA A 330 -6.74 -14.72 12.29
N ASN A 331 -7.16 -14.30 13.50
CA ASN A 331 -7.06 -15.04 14.76
C ASN A 331 -8.39 -15.03 15.52
N SER A 332 -9.49 -15.30 14.81
CA SER A 332 -10.84 -15.20 15.35
C SER A 332 -11.10 -16.13 16.56
N ASP A 333 -10.37 -17.22 16.64
CA ASP A 333 -10.41 -18.18 17.76
C ASP A 333 -9.79 -17.63 19.07
N LYS A 334 -8.92 -16.64 18.98
CA LYS A 334 -8.15 -16.06 20.10
C LYS A 334 -8.51 -14.62 20.47
N ALA A 335 -9.31 -13.91 19.68
CA ALA A 335 -9.43 -12.47 19.78
C ALA A 335 -10.85 -11.96 20.02
N PHE A 336 -11.71 -12.76 20.67
CA PHE A 336 -13.11 -12.38 20.91
C PHE A 336 -13.25 -11.10 21.75
N ASN A 337 -12.43 -10.92 22.80
CA ASN A 337 -12.50 -9.74 23.65
C ASN A 337 -12.14 -8.44 22.90
N ILE A 338 -11.25 -8.52 21.91
CA ILE A 338 -10.93 -7.40 21.05
C ILE A 338 -12.03 -7.19 20.00
N ALA A 339 -12.54 -8.28 19.39
CA ALA A 339 -13.62 -8.21 18.43
C ALA A 339 -14.86 -7.50 18.99
N ARG A 340 -15.25 -7.79 20.24
CA ARG A 340 -16.41 -7.13 20.89
C ARG A 340 -16.21 -5.62 21.05
N ILE A 341 -14.95 -5.13 21.22
CA ILE A 341 -14.63 -3.70 21.24
C ILE A 341 -14.88 -3.09 19.85
N LEU A 342 -14.36 -3.73 18.81
CA LEU A 342 -14.53 -3.28 17.42
C LEU A 342 -16.01 -3.27 17.01
N PHE A 343 -16.78 -4.26 17.44
CA PHE A 343 -18.21 -4.38 17.14
C PHE A 343 -19.09 -3.28 17.75
N LYS A 344 -18.62 -2.61 18.80
CA LYS A 344 -19.35 -1.48 19.42
C LYS A 344 -19.22 -0.17 18.66
N THR A 345 -18.38 -0.11 17.62
CA THR A 345 -18.18 1.09 16.82
C THR A 345 -18.77 0.90 15.41
N LYS A 346 -19.97 1.46 15.16
CA LYS A 346 -20.70 1.38 13.86
C LYS A 346 -19.77 1.66 12.68
N LYS A 347 -19.00 2.76 12.76
CA LYS A 347 -18.12 3.19 11.66
C LYS A 347 -17.03 2.18 11.32
N PHE A 348 -16.56 1.37 12.28
CA PHE A 348 -15.57 0.32 12.00
C PHE A 348 -16.17 -0.84 11.20
N ILE A 349 -17.41 -1.25 11.54
CA ILE A 349 -18.13 -2.30 10.79
C ILE A 349 -18.35 -1.83 9.34
N GLN A 350 -18.81 -0.59 9.17
CA GLN A 350 -19.05 0.00 7.84
C GLN A 350 -17.76 0.12 7.03
N ALA A 351 -16.68 0.64 7.64
CA ALA A 351 -15.41 0.83 6.96
C ALA A 351 -14.75 -0.49 6.56
N ASP A 352 -14.85 -1.52 7.40
CA ASP A 352 -14.28 -2.82 7.10
C ASP A 352 -15.06 -3.58 6.01
N PHE A 353 -16.36 -3.38 5.93
CA PHE A 353 -17.16 -3.86 4.81
C PHE A 353 -16.72 -3.20 3.48
N HIS A 354 -16.51 -1.88 3.48
CA HIS A 354 -15.96 -1.17 2.31
C HIS A 354 -14.56 -1.66 1.93
N ARG A 355 -13.67 -1.86 2.92
CA ARG A 355 -12.35 -2.44 2.69
C ARG A 355 -12.46 -3.80 1.99
N HIS A 356 -13.38 -4.66 2.45
CA HIS A 356 -13.59 -5.97 1.85
C HIS A 356 -13.98 -5.89 0.36
N ILE A 357 -14.89 -4.97 0.00
CA ILE A 357 -15.27 -4.74 -1.40
C ILE A 357 -14.04 -4.32 -2.23
N GLN A 358 -13.25 -3.37 -1.73
CA GLN A 358 -12.06 -2.87 -2.42
C GLN A 358 -10.95 -3.93 -2.55
N GLU A 359 -10.85 -4.88 -1.62
CA GLU A 359 -9.87 -5.97 -1.66
C GLU A 359 -9.95 -6.79 -2.95
N GLN A 360 -11.13 -6.89 -3.56
CA GLN A 360 -11.33 -7.65 -4.80
C GLN A 360 -10.53 -7.09 -5.99
N SER A 361 -10.29 -5.77 -6.03
CA SER A 361 -9.53 -5.09 -7.10
C SER A 361 -8.05 -4.90 -6.79
N LEU A 362 -7.63 -5.05 -5.52
CA LEU A 362 -6.27 -4.71 -5.08
C LEU A 362 -5.18 -5.53 -5.79
N LYS A 363 -5.42 -6.81 -6.04
CA LYS A 363 -4.43 -7.66 -6.71
C LYS A 363 -4.11 -7.15 -8.12
N SER A 364 -5.10 -6.68 -8.85
CA SER A 364 -4.93 -6.08 -10.18
C SER A 364 -4.18 -4.75 -10.09
N LEU A 365 -4.55 -3.89 -9.15
CA LEU A 365 -3.89 -2.60 -8.95
C LEU A 365 -2.41 -2.76 -8.57
N TYR A 366 -2.08 -3.70 -7.69
CA TYR A 366 -0.68 -3.98 -7.33
C TYR A 366 0.11 -4.63 -8.46
N GLY A 367 -0.56 -5.34 -9.37
CA GLY A 367 0.03 -6.01 -10.52
C GLY A 367 0.38 -5.07 -11.68
N MET A 368 -0.12 -3.83 -11.69
CA MET A 368 0.27 -2.85 -12.70
C MET A 368 1.79 -2.60 -12.61
N GLY A 369 2.49 -3.01 -13.68
CA GLY A 369 3.96 -2.97 -13.73
C GLY A 369 4.49 -1.55 -13.87
N TYR A 370 5.25 -1.14 -12.90
CA TYR A 370 6.05 0.08 -12.98
C TYR A 370 7.46 -0.37 -13.34
N GLY A 371 7.95 -0.36 -14.51
CA GLY A 371 9.33 -0.62 -14.98
C GLY A 371 10.39 -0.89 -13.89
N LEU A 372 10.15 -1.90 -13.04
CA LEU A 372 10.75 -2.01 -11.72
C LEU A 372 12.12 -2.67 -11.79
N ASN A 373 13.10 -2.10 -11.09
CA ASN A 373 14.33 -2.83 -10.79
C ASN A 373 14.05 -3.99 -9.79
N TRP A 374 15.02 -4.87 -9.58
CA TRP A 374 14.81 -6.06 -8.72
C TRP A 374 14.41 -5.73 -7.28
N GLN A 375 14.85 -4.60 -6.71
CA GLN A 375 14.49 -4.18 -5.34
C GLN A 375 13.03 -3.79 -5.26
N THR A 376 12.56 -2.98 -6.19
CA THR A 376 11.15 -2.56 -6.28
C THR A 376 10.25 -3.76 -6.53
N LYS A 377 10.73 -4.76 -7.30
CA LYS A 377 10.00 -6.00 -7.52
C LYS A 377 9.75 -6.79 -6.24
N ILE A 378 10.72 -6.86 -5.33
CA ILE A 378 10.54 -7.54 -4.03
C ILE A 378 9.40 -6.89 -3.22
N PHE A 379 9.32 -5.57 -3.22
CA PHE A 379 8.26 -4.84 -2.52
C PHE A 379 6.89 -5.08 -3.17
N GLN A 380 6.83 -5.11 -4.49
CA GLN A 380 5.62 -5.42 -5.22
C GLN A 380 5.17 -6.88 -4.99
N ASP A 381 6.09 -7.84 -5.07
CA ASP A 381 5.81 -9.26 -4.83
C ASP A 381 5.30 -9.48 -3.39
N GLU A 382 5.85 -8.77 -2.42
CA GLU A 382 5.36 -8.79 -1.04
C GLU A 382 3.92 -8.31 -0.94
N ARG A 383 3.57 -7.19 -1.59
CA ARG A 383 2.19 -6.68 -1.63
C ARG A 383 1.23 -7.65 -2.31
N LEU A 384 1.59 -8.21 -3.46
CA LEU A 384 0.78 -9.18 -4.19
C LEU A 384 0.49 -10.42 -3.36
N LYS A 385 1.52 -10.93 -2.65
CA LYS A 385 1.38 -12.08 -1.77
C LYS A 385 0.38 -11.83 -0.64
N THR A 386 0.31 -10.62 -0.09
CA THR A 386 -0.65 -10.30 0.98
C THR A 386 -2.10 -10.41 0.52
N CYS A 387 -2.39 -10.27 -0.78
CA CYS A 387 -3.74 -10.43 -1.32
C CYS A 387 -4.25 -11.89 -1.28
N GLU A 388 -3.37 -12.86 -1.02
CA GLU A 388 -3.70 -14.29 -0.93
C GLU A 388 -4.06 -14.73 0.50
N ASP A 389 -3.91 -13.86 1.47
CA ASP A 389 -4.23 -14.14 2.86
C ASP A 389 -5.73 -14.37 3.05
N LYS A 390 -6.13 -15.53 3.59
CA LYS A 390 -7.53 -15.95 3.71
C LYS A 390 -8.41 -14.98 4.51
N HIS A 391 -7.87 -14.38 5.58
CA HIS A 391 -8.61 -13.45 6.43
C HIS A 391 -9.05 -12.18 5.69
N ARG A 392 -8.43 -11.83 4.56
CA ARG A 392 -8.81 -10.66 3.76
C ARG A 392 -10.14 -10.82 3.04
N GLN A 393 -10.58 -12.07 2.86
CA GLN A 393 -11.91 -12.40 2.33
C GLN A 393 -13.01 -12.28 3.39
N LEU A 394 -12.63 -11.98 4.63
CA LEU A 394 -13.53 -11.78 5.75
C LEU A 394 -13.63 -10.29 6.11
N HIS A 395 -14.71 -9.92 6.77
CA HIS A 395 -14.93 -8.61 7.34
C HIS A 395 -15.68 -8.71 8.68
N LEU A 396 -15.78 -7.60 9.41
CA LEU A 396 -16.39 -7.60 10.75
C LEU A 396 -17.83 -8.13 10.77
N GLU A 397 -18.65 -7.91 9.73
CA GLU A 397 -20.01 -8.49 9.67
C GLU A 397 -19.94 -10.03 9.63
N ASN A 398 -19.04 -10.61 8.82
CA ASN A 398 -18.86 -12.07 8.79
C ASN A 398 -18.44 -12.61 10.17
N LEU A 399 -17.48 -11.94 10.82
CA LEU A 399 -16.98 -12.35 12.11
C LEU A 399 -18.05 -12.24 13.20
N PHE A 400 -18.85 -11.17 13.17
CA PHE A 400 -19.96 -10.96 14.09
C PHE A 400 -20.99 -12.10 14.00
N LEU A 401 -21.34 -12.47 12.77
CA LEU A 401 -22.26 -13.60 12.53
C LEU A 401 -21.61 -14.94 12.90
N HIS A 402 -20.32 -15.12 12.57
CA HIS A 402 -19.56 -16.34 12.88
C HIS A 402 -19.62 -16.68 14.38
N TYR A 403 -19.36 -15.72 15.26
CA TYR A 403 -19.42 -15.93 16.71
C TYR A 403 -20.81 -16.25 17.25
N GLN A 404 -21.88 -15.90 16.54
CA GLN A 404 -23.24 -16.28 16.90
C GLN A 404 -23.62 -17.69 16.44
N MET A 405 -22.96 -18.18 15.37
CA MET A 405 -23.41 -19.38 14.64
C MET A 405 -22.58 -20.62 14.94
N PHE A 406 -21.27 -20.44 15.01
CA PHE A 406 -20.35 -21.57 14.98
C PHE A 406 -19.68 -21.80 16.33
N LYS A 407 -19.67 -23.06 16.72
CA LYS A 407 -18.97 -23.57 17.89
C LYS A 407 -17.51 -23.82 17.49
N THR A 408 -16.56 -23.22 18.19
CA THR A 408 -15.19 -23.72 18.16
C THR A 408 -15.14 -24.98 19.02
N SER A 409 -14.39 -26.00 18.63
CA SER A 409 -14.36 -27.31 19.26
C SER A 409 -13.95 -27.30 20.75
N GLU A 410 -13.42 -26.20 21.22
CA GLU A 410 -12.86 -26.06 22.58
C GLU A 410 -13.73 -25.19 23.52
N VAL A 411 -14.85 -24.63 23.04
CA VAL A 411 -15.71 -23.71 23.81
C VAL A 411 -16.92 -24.43 24.36
N SER A 412 -17.22 -24.24 25.65
CA SER A 412 -18.38 -24.82 26.30
C SER A 412 -19.72 -24.24 25.80
N GLU A 413 -20.84 -24.96 25.98
CA GLU A 413 -22.15 -24.43 25.60
C GLU A 413 -22.56 -23.19 26.40
N GLU A 414 -22.08 -23.08 27.63
CA GLU A 414 -22.31 -21.91 28.48
C GLU A 414 -21.56 -20.67 27.96
N GLU A 415 -20.31 -20.83 27.57
CA GLU A 415 -19.53 -19.77 26.96
C GLU A 415 -20.12 -19.30 25.64
N ILE A 416 -20.63 -20.21 24.79
CA ILE A 416 -21.33 -19.84 23.55
C ILE A 416 -22.55 -18.99 23.85
N LYS A 417 -23.37 -19.38 24.83
CA LYS A 417 -24.53 -18.58 25.24
C LYS A 417 -24.11 -17.21 25.78
N ASN A 418 -23.02 -17.13 26.53
CA ASN A 418 -22.48 -15.87 27.01
C ASN A 418 -22.03 -14.97 25.87
N ILE A 419 -21.27 -15.49 24.91
CA ILE A 419 -20.85 -14.79 23.69
C ILE A 419 -22.06 -14.26 22.93
N GLN A 420 -23.09 -15.10 22.71
CA GLN A 420 -24.33 -14.69 22.03
C GLN A 420 -25.04 -13.58 22.78
N ASN A 421 -25.17 -13.66 24.09
CA ASN A 421 -25.82 -12.63 24.91
C ASN A 421 -25.08 -11.28 24.82
N ILE A 422 -23.75 -11.30 24.85
CA ILE A 422 -22.91 -10.08 24.67
C ILE A 422 -23.19 -9.47 23.29
N LEU A 423 -23.14 -10.26 22.23
CA LEU A 423 -23.36 -9.78 20.86
C LEU A 423 -24.79 -9.29 20.64
N TRP A 424 -25.79 -9.98 21.18
CA TRP A 424 -27.17 -9.51 21.12
C TRP A 424 -27.41 -8.22 21.89
N GLY A 425 -26.72 -8.02 23.02
CA GLY A 425 -26.73 -6.76 23.73
C GLY A 425 -26.19 -5.58 22.90
N ILE A 426 -25.12 -5.83 22.11
CA ILE A 426 -24.59 -4.83 21.16
C ILE A 426 -25.61 -4.53 20.06
N LEU A 427 -26.23 -5.55 19.47
CA LEU A 427 -27.27 -5.38 18.44
C LEU A 427 -28.49 -4.63 18.98
N ASP A 428 -28.97 -4.98 20.17
CA ASP A 428 -30.12 -4.33 20.79
C ASP A 428 -29.86 -2.84 21.08
N ASN A 429 -28.61 -2.50 21.44
CA ASN A 429 -28.21 -1.10 21.58
C ASN A 429 -28.22 -0.36 20.24
N TYR A 430 -27.78 -0.97 19.16
CA TYR A 430 -27.84 -0.39 17.82
C TYR A 430 -29.31 -0.19 17.37
N TYR A 431 -30.18 -1.17 17.59
CA TYR A 431 -31.61 -1.02 17.25
C TYR A 431 -32.30 0.08 18.05
N LYS A 432 -31.94 0.27 19.34
CA LYS A 432 -32.47 1.35 20.18
C LYS A 432 -32.04 2.75 19.70
N GLN A 433 -30.91 2.85 19.03
CA GLN A 433 -30.39 4.14 18.50
C GLN A 433 -31.00 4.52 17.15
N LEU A 434 -31.63 3.57 16.46
CA LEU A 434 -32.25 3.83 15.17
C LEU A 434 -33.60 4.53 15.33
N PRO A 435 -33.92 5.51 14.48
CA PRO A 435 -35.24 6.11 14.44
C PRO A 435 -36.30 5.11 13.96
N ASP A 436 -37.59 5.44 14.08
CA ASP A 436 -38.65 4.65 13.49
C ASP A 436 -38.50 4.57 11.96
N GLU A 437 -38.98 3.46 11.35
CA GLU A 437 -38.80 3.23 9.91
C GLU A 437 -39.33 4.36 9.03
N GLU A 438 -40.42 5.03 9.45
CA GLU A 438 -41.04 6.14 8.72
C GLU A 438 -40.19 7.42 8.70
N SER A 439 -39.30 7.63 9.69
CA SER A 439 -38.46 8.83 9.84
C SER A 439 -36.97 8.58 9.56
N GLN A 440 -36.59 7.39 9.08
CA GLN A 440 -35.22 7.00 8.86
C GLN A 440 -34.59 7.65 7.62
N SER A 441 -33.35 8.07 7.75
CA SER A 441 -32.49 8.51 6.65
C SER A 441 -32.05 7.33 5.77
N GLU A 442 -31.43 7.61 4.63
CA GLU A 442 -30.81 6.59 3.79
C GLU A 442 -29.69 5.84 4.53
N GLU A 443 -28.88 6.55 5.32
CA GLU A 443 -27.83 5.94 6.15
C GLU A 443 -28.42 4.99 7.20
N ASP A 444 -29.58 5.32 7.78
CA ASP A 444 -30.26 4.45 8.73
C ASP A 444 -30.83 3.18 8.07
N ARG A 445 -31.36 3.31 6.84
CA ARG A 445 -31.81 2.15 6.04
C ARG A 445 -30.66 1.20 5.76
N ILE A 446 -29.56 1.73 5.25
CA ILE A 446 -28.33 0.94 4.99
C ILE A 446 -27.85 0.25 6.27
N TRP A 447 -27.89 0.96 7.41
CA TRP A 447 -27.46 0.39 8.68
C TRP A 447 -28.43 -0.69 9.18
N ARG A 448 -29.74 -0.51 9.05
CA ARG A 448 -30.73 -1.57 9.36
C ARG A 448 -30.51 -2.83 8.52
N MET A 449 -30.19 -2.67 7.25
CA MET A 449 -29.85 -3.80 6.38
C MET A 449 -28.58 -4.50 6.83
N ALA A 450 -27.55 -3.77 7.24
CA ALA A 450 -26.33 -4.33 7.80
C ALA A 450 -26.62 -5.11 9.09
N LEU A 451 -27.39 -4.52 10.02
CA LEU A 451 -27.81 -5.20 11.25
C LEU A 451 -28.62 -6.48 10.98
N ALA A 452 -29.51 -6.45 9.97
CA ALA A 452 -30.28 -7.64 9.60
C ALA A 452 -29.39 -8.79 9.05
N ARG A 453 -28.26 -8.45 8.39
CA ARG A 453 -27.28 -9.43 7.90
C ARG A 453 -26.40 -10.02 9.00
N ILE A 454 -26.31 -9.40 10.16
CA ILE A 454 -25.46 -9.84 11.27
C ILE A 454 -26.24 -10.32 12.49
N ASP A 455 -27.57 -10.16 12.54
CA ASP A 455 -28.41 -10.63 13.64
C ASP A 455 -29.03 -11.99 13.32
N LYS A 456 -28.45 -13.06 13.87
CA LYS A 456 -28.96 -14.42 13.73
C LYS A 456 -30.45 -14.55 14.08
N ARG A 457 -30.94 -13.77 15.05
CA ARG A 457 -32.34 -13.81 15.51
C ARG A 457 -33.33 -13.35 14.43
N LYS A 458 -32.83 -12.54 13.46
CA LYS A 458 -33.60 -11.96 12.34
C LYS A 458 -33.29 -12.63 11.00
N MET A 459 -32.86 -13.90 11.01
CA MET A 459 -32.55 -14.63 9.78
C MET A 459 -33.36 -15.92 9.67
N ASP A 460 -33.69 -16.28 8.43
CA ASP A 460 -34.08 -17.65 8.06
C ASP A 460 -32.84 -18.38 7.56
N ILE A 461 -32.48 -19.44 8.28
CA ILE A 461 -31.31 -20.25 8.01
C ILE A 461 -31.74 -21.54 7.35
N LYS A 462 -31.29 -21.77 6.13
CA LYS A 462 -31.54 -23.03 5.40
C LYS A 462 -30.24 -23.81 5.31
N THR A 463 -30.33 -25.09 5.52
CA THR A 463 -29.20 -26.02 5.47
C THR A 463 -29.49 -27.10 4.46
N GLU A 464 -28.67 -27.22 3.44
CA GLU A 464 -28.81 -28.23 2.38
C GLU A 464 -27.54 -29.07 2.29
N LYS A 465 -27.69 -30.38 2.14
CA LYS A 465 -26.56 -31.27 1.86
C LYS A 465 -26.19 -31.14 0.38
N VAL A 466 -24.95 -30.84 0.10
CA VAL A 466 -24.37 -30.78 -1.26
C VAL A 466 -23.22 -31.76 -1.38
N ASP A 467 -22.84 -32.15 -2.59
CA ASP A 467 -21.68 -33.00 -2.83
C ASP A 467 -20.41 -32.37 -2.21
N GLY A 468 -19.87 -33.06 -1.21
CA GLY A 468 -18.64 -32.62 -0.50
C GLY A 468 -18.85 -31.77 0.75
N GLY A 469 -20.10 -31.50 1.19
CA GLY A 469 -20.32 -30.70 2.39
C GLY A 469 -21.77 -30.33 2.69
N VAL A 470 -21.93 -29.26 3.45
CA VAL A 470 -23.22 -28.67 3.80
C VAL A 470 -23.22 -27.22 3.37
N GLN A 471 -24.19 -26.84 2.55
CA GLN A 471 -24.42 -25.43 2.19
C GLN A 471 -25.39 -24.83 3.22
N ILE A 472 -24.99 -23.68 3.77
CA ILE A 472 -25.81 -22.90 4.71
C ILE A 472 -26.15 -21.58 4.04
N THR A 473 -27.45 -21.32 3.86
CA THR A 473 -27.95 -20.07 3.27
C THR A 473 -28.58 -19.22 4.37
N PHE A 474 -28.12 -17.97 4.46
CA PHE A 474 -28.60 -16.98 5.41
C PHE A 474 -29.50 -15.97 4.70
N ASN A 475 -30.78 -15.92 5.06
CA ASN A 475 -31.75 -14.99 4.47
C ASN A 475 -32.23 -14.00 5.55
N PRO A 476 -31.77 -12.74 5.52
CA PRO A 476 -32.25 -11.72 6.45
C PRO A 476 -33.76 -11.48 6.33
N LYS A 477 -34.47 -11.39 7.44
CA LYS A 477 -35.89 -10.98 7.49
C LYS A 477 -35.96 -9.46 7.45
N LEU A 478 -36.22 -8.93 6.28
CA LEU A 478 -36.39 -7.49 6.05
C LEU A 478 -37.85 -7.10 6.12
N SER A 479 -38.13 -5.87 6.60
CA SER A 479 -39.45 -5.25 6.43
C SER A 479 -39.79 -5.09 4.93
N PRO A 480 -41.06 -4.97 4.55
CA PRO A 480 -41.45 -4.78 3.14
C PRO A 480 -40.74 -3.57 2.49
N GLU A 481 -40.58 -2.48 3.24
CA GLU A 481 -39.89 -1.27 2.78
C GLU A 481 -38.39 -1.53 2.53
N LEU A 482 -37.69 -2.13 3.48
CA LEU A 482 -36.28 -2.47 3.33
C LEU A 482 -36.04 -3.52 2.23
N LYS A 483 -36.99 -4.42 2.03
CA LYS A 483 -36.91 -5.39 0.93
C LYS A 483 -37.01 -4.70 -0.42
N LYS A 484 -37.96 -3.76 -0.56
CA LYS A 484 -38.10 -2.95 -1.78
C LYS A 484 -36.83 -2.13 -2.04
N TYR A 485 -36.32 -1.42 -1.01
CA TYR A 485 -35.08 -0.66 -1.12
C TYR A 485 -33.89 -1.54 -1.55
N SER A 486 -33.77 -2.75 -0.97
CA SER A 486 -32.72 -3.72 -1.34
C SER A 486 -32.83 -4.17 -2.79
N GLN A 487 -34.05 -4.40 -3.29
CA GLN A 487 -34.30 -4.77 -4.68
C GLN A 487 -33.95 -3.64 -5.63
N GLU A 488 -34.40 -2.41 -5.34
CA GLU A 488 -34.07 -1.21 -6.12
C GLU A 488 -32.55 -0.96 -6.16
N ALA A 489 -31.86 -1.09 -5.02
CA ALA A 489 -30.41 -0.95 -4.95
C ALA A 489 -29.67 -2.04 -5.76
N GLN A 490 -30.20 -3.28 -5.74
CA GLN A 490 -29.64 -4.38 -6.52
C GLN A 490 -29.86 -4.16 -8.03
N GLU A 491 -31.05 -3.72 -8.43
CA GLU A 491 -31.35 -3.39 -9.83
C GLU A 491 -30.48 -2.23 -10.32
N ASN A 492 -30.33 -1.16 -9.53
CA ASN A 492 -29.44 -0.05 -9.85
C ASN A 492 -27.98 -0.48 -9.98
N SER A 493 -27.50 -1.33 -9.07
CA SER A 493 -26.13 -1.88 -9.15
C SER A 493 -25.97 -2.76 -10.38
N HIS A 494 -26.93 -3.63 -10.68
CA HIS A 494 -26.90 -4.47 -11.86
C HIS A 494 -26.88 -3.62 -13.14
N ASN A 495 -27.71 -2.60 -13.21
CA ASN A 495 -27.74 -1.67 -14.34
C ASN A 495 -26.41 -0.94 -14.49
N ALA A 496 -25.80 -0.45 -13.38
CA ALA A 496 -24.52 0.26 -13.39
C ALA A 496 -23.37 -0.60 -13.97
N ILE A 497 -23.37 -1.91 -13.73
CA ILE A 497 -22.32 -2.83 -14.21
C ILE A 497 -22.70 -3.57 -15.50
N LYS A 498 -23.91 -3.39 -16.01
CA LYS A 498 -24.47 -4.15 -17.15
C LYS A 498 -23.50 -4.26 -18.33
N TYR A 499 -22.83 -3.17 -18.68
CA TYR A 499 -21.94 -3.09 -19.84
C TYR A 499 -20.45 -3.15 -19.48
N THR A 500 -20.11 -3.41 -18.23
CA THR A 500 -18.70 -3.46 -17.78
C THR A 500 -17.91 -4.56 -18.52
N SER A 501 -18.54 -5.70 -18.79
CA SER A 501 -17.90 -6.78 -19.56
C SER A 501 -17.58 -6.36 -20.99
N LEU A 502 -18.48 -5.62 -21.64
CA LEU A 502 -18.25 -5.03 -22.96
C LEU A 502 -17.08 -4.04 -22.91
N TYR A 503 -17.09 -3.12 -21.95
CA TYR A 503 -16.03 -2.13 -21.77
C TYR A 503 -14.65 -2.80 -21.62
N LEU A 504 -14.53 -3.78 -20.74
CA LEU A 504 -13.28 -4.50 -20.53
C LEU A 504 -12.86 -5.33 -21.75
N TRP A 505 -13.81 -5.94 -22.48
CA TRP A 505 -13.51 -6.60 -23.74
C TRP A 505 -12.95 -5.63 -24.76
N THR A 506 -13.56 -4.46 -24.94
CA THR A 506 -13.13 -3.48 -25.96
C THR A 506 -11.74 -2.93 -25.68
N ILE A 507 -11.39 -2.61 -24.41
CA ILE A 507 -10.05 -2.16 -24.04
C ILE A 507 -9.01 -3.23 -24.40
N ASN A 508 -9.27 -4.48 -24.04
CA ASN A 508 -8.31 -5.55 -24.32
C ASN A 508 -8.23 -5.87 -25.81
N LYS A 509 -9.35 -5.86 -26.52
CA LYS A 509 -9.41 -6.22 -27.95
C LYS A 509 -8.76 -5.16 -28.84
N ILE A 510 -8.94 -3.88 -28.53
CA ILE A 510 -8.37 -2.80 -29.34
C ILE A 510 -6.84 -2.77 -29.25
N GLU A 511 -6.29 -3.19 -28.12
CA GLU A 511 -4.85 -3.30 -27.87
C GLU A 511 -4.26 -4.66 -28.27
N ASN A 512 -5.07 -5.57 -28.83
CA ASN A 512 -4.68 -6.95 -29.15
C ASN A 512 -4.15 -7.75 -27.94
N ASN A 513 -4.64 -7.44 -26.74
CA ASN A 513 -4.29 -8.19 -25.53
C ASN A 513 -5.04 -9.54 -25.53
N GLN A 514 -4.32 -10.63 -25.21
CA GLN A 514 -4.88 -11.99 -25.12
C GLN A 514 -5.99 -12.10 -24.06
N ASP A 515 -6.06 -11.17 -23.13
CA ASP A 515 -7.10 -11.13 -22.09
C ASP A 515 -8.51 -10.91 -22.67
N CYS A 516 -8.65 -10.41 -23.90
CA CYS A 516 -9.95 -10.30 -24.57
C CYS A 516 -10.64 -11.66 -24.70
N LYS A 517 -9.89 -12.75 -24.81
CA LYS A 517 -10.41 -14.14 -24.92
C LYS A 517 -11.18 -14.61 -23.68
N LYS A 518 -11.06 -13.92 -22.54
CA LYS A 518 -11.85 -14.20 -21.34
C LYS A 518 -13.33 -13.83 -21.51
N TYR A 519 -13.64 -12.96 -22.46
CA TYR A 519 -14.99 -12.47 -22.74
C TYR A 519 -15.61 -13.25 -23.90
N THR A 520 -15.79 -14.55 -23.71
CA THR A 520 -16.21 -15.52 -24.75
C THR A 520 -17.51 -15.11 -25.45
N SER A 521 -18.46 -14.47 -24.76
CA SER A 521 -19.72 -14.01 -25.34
C SER A 521 -19.53 -13.04 -26.52
N TYR A 522 -18.53 -12.16 -26.46
CA TYR A 522 -18.24 -11.21 -27.55
C TYR A 522 -17.30 -11.79 -28.61
N GLU A 523 -16.41 -12.70 -28.20
CA GLU A 523 -15.54 -13.40 -29.17
C GLU A 523 -16.35 -14.37 -30.04
N GLU A 524 -17.38 -15.01 -29.48
CA GLU A 524 -18.27 -15.94 -30.22
C GLU A 524 -19.39 -15.21 -30.98
N ASN A 525 -19.90 -14.09 -30.39
CA ASN A 525 -20.94 -13.27 -31.02
C ASN A 525 -20.61 -11.77 -30.94
N PRO A 526 -19.76 -11.24 -31.84
CA PRO A 526 -19.39 -9.82 -31.83
C PRO A 526 -20.57 -8.85 -32.04
N LEU A 527 -21.65 -9.29 -32.69
CA LEU A 527 -22.84 -8.46 -32.88
C LEU A 527 -23.56 -8.13 -31.57
N LEU A 528 -23.36 -8.93 -30.51
CA LEU A 528 -23.82 -8.61 -29.18
C LEU A 528 -23.24 -7.26 -28.68
N ALA A 529 -21.98 -6.97 -29.02
CA ALA A 529 -21.36 -5.70 -28.69
C ALA A 529 -22.07 -4.51 -29.37
N LEU A 530 -22.45 -4.70 -30.63
CA LEU A 530 -23.21 -3.69 -31.36
C LEU A 530 -24.60 -3.46 -30.78
N GLU A 531 -25.32 -4.54 -30.45
CA GLU A 531 -26.64 -4.45 -29.82
C GLU A 531 -26.56 -3.67 -28.50
N GLN A 532 -25.58 -3.96 -27.66
CA GLN A 532 -25.41 -3.27 -26.39
C GLN A 532 -25.03 -1.79 -26.55
N ILE A 533 -24.20 -1.44 -27.53
CA ILE A 533 -23.91 -0.02 -27.83
C ILE A 533 -25.19 0.71 -28.30
N LYS A 534 -26.00 0.08 -29.15
CA LYS A 534 -27.29 0.65 -29.56
C LYS A 534 -28.23 0.86 -28.37
N GLU A 535 -28.28 -0.09 -27.44
CA GLU A 535 -29.05 0.06 -26.18
C GLU A 535 -28.57 1.28 -25.38
N VAL A 536 -27.25 1.43 -25.20
CA VAL A 536 -26.68 2.54 -24.42
C VAL A 536 -26.94 3.90 -25.11
N ILE A 537 -26.80 3.97 -26.43
CA ILE A 537 -27.07 5.20 -27.21
C ILE A 537 -28.53 5.64 -27.08
N ALA A 538 -29.46 4.68 -27.03
CA ALA A 538 -30.89 4.98 -26.85
C ALA A 538 -31.24 5.56 -25.48
N ILE A 539 -30.38 5.46 -24.47
CA ILE A 539 -30.56 6.04 -23.15
C ILE A 539 -30.08 7.51 -23.19
N PRO A 540 -30.88 8.48 -22.74
CA PRO A 540 -30.44 9.87 -22.63
C PRO A 540 -29.18 10.01 -21.82
N HIS A 541 -28.23 10.87 -22.22
CA HIS A 541 -26.92 11.00 -21.60
C HIS A 541 -27.01 11.27 -20.08
N GLU A 542 -27.97 12.06 -19.65
CA GLU A 542 -28.20 12.43 -18.25
C GLU A 542 -28.73 11.27 -17.39
N GLU A 543 -29.30 10.23 -18.02
CA GLU A 543 -29.80 9.02 -17.36
C GLU A 543 -28.80 7.87 -17.35
N ARG A 544 -27.64 8.03 -18.03
CA ARG A 544 -26.60 7.00 -18.10
C ARG A 544 -25.84 6.93 -16.78
N ASN A 545 -26.11 5.94 -15.96
CA ASN A 545 -25.42 5.69 -14.70
C ASN A 545 -24.63 4.38 -14.80
N PHE A 546 -23.65 4.30 -15.72
CA PHE A 546 -22.83 3.11 -15.96
C PHE A 546 -21.40 3.31 -15.46
N ILE A 547 -20.78 2.20 -15.03
CA ILE A 547 -19.37 2.18 -14.58
C ILE A 547 -18.48 1.89 -15.78
N PHE A 548 -18.39 2.81 -16.72
CA PHE A 548 -17.43 2.78 -17.85
C PHE A 548 -17.18 4.20 -18.37
N GLN A 549 -16.13 4.34 -19.17
CA GLN A 549 -15.79 5.61 -19.81
C GLN A 549 -16.36 5.64 -21.26
N ASP A 550 -16.58 6.83 -21.78
CA ASP A 550 -17.18 7.03 -23.11
C ASP A 550 -16.36 6.42 -24.25
N GLU A 551 -15.10 6.07 -24.03
CA GLU A 551 -14.25 5.34 -24.99
C GLU A 551 -14.84 3.97 -25.42
N ILE A 552 -15.82 3.44 -24.68
CA ILE A 552 -16.54 2.20 -25.09
C ILE A 552 -17.17 2.33 -26.46
N PHE A 553 -17.68 3.52 -26.83
CA PHE A 553 -18.35 3.78 -28.10
C PHE A 553 -17.39 3.70 -29.29
N PRO A 554 -16.31 4.52 -29.34
CA PRO A 554 -15.38 4.45 -30.46
C PRO A 554 -14.61 3.12 -30.48
N ASN A 555 -14.21 2.57 -29.29
CA ASN A 555 -13.51 1.30 -29.24
C ASN A 555 -14.34 0.16 -29.83
N THR A 556 -15.62 0.04 -29.46
CA THR A 556 -16.51 -0.98 -30.03
C THR A 556 -16.67 -0.80 -31.53
N SER A 557 -16.93 0.42 -32.00
CA SER A 557 -17.14 0.72 -33.43
C SER A 557 -15.89 0.41 -34.27
N ILE A 558 -14.70 0.75 -33.76
CA ILE A 558 -13.42 0.44 -34.41
C ILE A 558 -13.20 -1.07 -34.50
N ILE A 559 -13.42 -1.80 -33.39
CA ILE A 559 -13.25 -3.27 -33.37
C ILE A 559 -14.19 -3.94 -34.39
N LEU A 560 -15.44 -3.52 -34.40
CA LEU A 560 -16.42 -4.08 -35.33
C LEU A 560 -16.07 -3.82 -36.79
N LEU A 561 -15.65 -2.61 -37.14
CA LEU A 561 -15.22 -2.28 -38.51
C LEU A 561 -13.88 -2.96 -38.88
N ARG A 562 -12.95 -3.06 -37.94
CA ARG A 562 -11.62 -3.64 -38.17
C ARG A 562 -11.65 -5.15 -38.32
N ASP A 563 -12.34 -5.82 -37.38
CA ASP A 563 -12.23 -7.27 -37.22
C ASP A 563 -13.46 -8.03 -37.72
N TYR A 564 -14.63 -7.37 -37.82
CA TYR A 564 -15.92 -8.03 -38.06
C TYR A 564 -16.81 -7.33 -39.12
N ALA A 565 -16.23 -6.49 -39.97
CA ALA A 565 -16.98 -5.70 -40.94
C ALA A 565 -17.88 -6.55 -41.91
N GLU A 566 -17.48 -7.79 -42.21
CA GLU A 566 -18.28 -8.67 -43.07
C GLU A 566 -19.59 -9.14 -42.41
N MET A 567 -19.66 -9.08 -41.07
CA MET A 567 -20.86 -9.45 -40.32
C MET A 567 -21.84 -8.28 -40.17
N LEU A 568 -21.42 -7.04 -40.47
CA LEU A 568 -22.22 -5.84 -40.32
C LEU A 568 -23.07 -5.53 -41.52
N SER A 569 -24.33 -5.10 -41.31
CA SER A 569 -25.14 -4.49 -42.36
C SER A 569 -24.56 -3.14 -42.78
N SER A 570 -25.04 -2.58 -43.89
CA SER A 570 -24.64 -1.25 -44.36
C SER A 570 -24.98 -0.17 -43.32
N GLU A 571 -26.16 -0.26 -42.72
CA GLU A 571 -26.63 0.66 -41.69
C GLU A 571 -25.75 0.58 -40.43
N ASP A 572 -25.32 -0.62 -40.02
CA ASP A 572 -24.44 -0.83 -38.88
C ASP A 572 -23.04 -0.27 -39.13
N LYS A 573 -22.51 -0.40 -40.34
CA LYS A 573 -21.24 0.21 -40.73
C LYS A 573 -21.30 1.73 -40.68
N GLU A 574 -22.41 2.30 -41.15
CA GLU A 574 -22.65 3.75 -41.09
C GLU A 574 -22.76 4.25 -39.63
N LEU A 575 -23.46 3.53 -38.78
CA LEU A 575 -23.52 3.83 -37.35
C LEU A 575 -22.12 3.84 -36.69
N CYS A 576 -21.32 2.79 -36.96
CA CYS A 576 -19.94 2.71 -36.44
C CYS A 576 -19.07 3.86 -36.98
N ARG A 577 -19.20 4.22 -38.27
CA ARG A 577 -18.54 5.38 -38.86
C ARG A 577 -18.91 6.68 -38.12
N ASP A 578 -20.20 6.91 -37.95
CA ASP A 578 -20.70 8.15 -37.37
C ASP A 578 -20.25 8.33 -35.92
N ILE A 579 -20.22 7.26 -35.12
CA ILE A 579 -19.67 7.25 -33.79
C ILE A 579 -18.16 7.62 -33.82
N ILE A 580 -17.38 7.00 -34.68
CA ILE A 580 -15.94 7.29 -34.75
C ILE A 580 -15.71 8.75 -35.16
N LEU A 581 -16.46 9.26 -36.15
CA LEU A 581 -16.37 10.65 -36.60
C LEU A 581 -16.78 11.65 -35.49
N GLU A 582 -17.84 11.35 -34.74
CA GLU A 582 -18.27 12.16 -33.61
C GLU A 582 -17.13 12.33 -32.60
N PHE A 583 -16.51 11.22 -32.18
CA PHE A 583 -15.38 11.28 -31.24
C PHE A 583 -14.14 11.94 -31.83
N ALA A 584 -13.83 11.70 -33.10
CA ALA A 584 -12.68 12.33 -33.76
C ALA A 584 -12.83 13.86 -33.89
N ARG A 585 -14.07 14.38 -33.88
CA ARG A 585 -14.38 15.82 -33.96
C ARG A 585 -14.43 16.52 -32.60
N LEU A 586 -14.38 15.79 -31.50
CA LEU A 586 -14.38 16.40 -30.16
C LEU A 586 -13.16 17.31 -30.01
N PRO A 587 -13.33 18.52 -29.44
CA PRO A 587 -12.22 19.44 -29.25
C PRO A 587 -11.21 18.85 -28.26
N LEU A 588 -9.92 18.91 -28.62
CA LEU A 588 -8.84 18.56 -27.70
C LEU A 588 -8.80 19.61 -26.60
N ALA A 589 -8.84 19.21 -25.34
CA ALA A 589 -8.72 20.12 -24.22
C ALA A 589 -7.33 20.78 -24.19
N GLU A 590 -7.26 22.01 -23.71
CA GLU A 590 -5.99 22.75 -23.56
C GLU A 590 -5.01 22.03 -22.61
N ASN A 591 -5.49 21.12 -21.75
CA ASN A 591 -4.69 20.27 -20.87
C ASN A 591 -4.68 18.81 -21.34
N TYR A 592 -3.67 18.45 -22.09
CA TYR A 592 -3.43 17.20 -22.80
C TYR A 592 -3.63 15.89 -22.01
N HIS A 593 -3.71 15.92 -20.69
CA HIS A 593 -3.65 14.71 -19.84
C HIS A 593 -5.00 14.03 -19.57
N TYR A 594 -6.11 14.64 -19.89
CA TYR A 594 -7.44 14.14 -19.49
C TYR A 594 -8.28 13.57 -20.66
N GLN A 595 -7.92 13.82 -21.91
CA GLN A 595 -8.72 13.35 -23.07
C GLN A 595 -8.26 12.01 -23.65
N VAL A 596 -7.14 11.46 -23.20
CA VAL A 596 -6.64 10.16 -23.68
C VAL A 596 -7.57 9.00 -23.28
N SER A 597 -8.34 9.16 -22.21
CA SER A 597 -9.30 8.18 -21.71
C SER A 597 -10.69 8.24 -22.36
N ASP A 598 -10.99 9.30 -23.12
CA ASP A 598 -12.32 9.50 -23.70
C ASP A 598 -12.51 8.87 -25.09
N GLY A 599 -11.51 8.12 -25.57
CA GLY A 599 -11.56 7.42 -26.86
C GLY A 599 -11.25 8.28 -28.08
N VAL A 600 -10.96 9.58 -27.91
CA VAL A 600 -10.64 10.50 -29.03
C VAL A 600 -9.35 10.10 -29.73
N ASP A 601 -8.32 9.69 -28.98
CA ASP A 601 -7.05 9.20 -29.50
C ASP A 601 -7.23 7.95 -30.37
N LYS A 602 -8.10 7.04 -29.95
CA LYS A 602 -8.42 5.82 -30.68
C LYS A 602 -9.22 6.15 -31.95
N ALA A 603 -10.23 7.02 -31.82
CA ALA A 603 -11.01 7.46 -32.98
C ALA A 603 -10.09 8.05 -34.07
N ILE A 604 -9.22 8.99 -33.71
CA ILE A 604 -8.28 9.62 -34.64
C ILE A 604 -7.29 8.59 -35.23
N LYS A 605 -6.73 7.72 -34.40
CA LYS A 605 -5.76 6.71 -34.83
C LYS A 605 -6.31 5.74 -35.89
N TYR A 606 -7.60 5.43 -35.80
CA TYR A 606 -8.24 4.45 -36.69
C TYR A 606 -9.04 5.09 -37.84
N LEU A 607 -9.06 6.40 -38.02
CA LEU A 607 -9.66 7.06 -39.19
C LEU A 607 -9.25 6.41 -40.54
N PRO A 608 -8.00 5.94 -40.74
CA PRO A 608 -7.62 5.29 -42.02
C PRO A 608 -8.46 4.05 -42.40
N ILE A 609 -9.19 3.45 -41.44
CA ILE A 609 -10.09 2.33 -41.73
C ILE A 609 -11.21 2.74 -42.72
N PHE A 610 -11.57 4.04 -42.76
CA PHE A 610 -12.57 4.57 -43.70
C PHE A 610 -12.14 4.49 -45.13
N LEU A 611 -10.84 4.51 -45.45
CA LEU A 611 -10.35 4.33 -46.82
C LEU A 611 -10.73 2.95 -47.40
N ILE A 612 -11.00 1.99 -46.51
CA ILE A 612 -11.39 0.63 -46.90
C ILE A 612 -12.90 0.54 -47.10
N TYR A 613 -13.68 1.06 -46.17
CA TYR A 613 -15.14 0.86 -46.13
C TYR A 613 -15.95 2.07 -46.61
N PHE A 614 -15.37 3.27 -46.61
CA PHE A 614 -15.99 4.54 -46.99
C PHE A 614 -15.06 5.39 -47.84
N PRO A 615 -14.67 4.89 -49.07
CA PRO A 615 -13.69 5.57 -49.90
C PRO A 615 -14.12 6.96 -50.38
N GLU A 616 -15.40 7.27 -50.32
CA GLU A 616 -15.98 8.60 -50.59
C GLU A 616 -15.52 9.67 -49.60
N LEU A 617 -15.15 9.29 -48.39
CA LEU A 617 -14.68 10.22 -47.34
C LEU A 617 -13.18 10.52 -47.42
N LYS A 618 -12.52 10.11 -48.50
CA LYS A 618 -11.06 10.28 -48.65
C LYS A 618 -10.60 11.74 -48.63
N ASN A 619 -11.45 12.68 -48.99
CA ASN A 619 -11.11 14.10 -49.11
C ASN A 619 -11.65 14.92 -47.94
N ASP A 620 -12.40 14.32 -47.01
CA ASP A 620 -12.90 14.91 -45.78
C ASP A 620 -11.95 14.59 -44.61
#